data_04b2ff586a9791fd4b38e3cfd3bc0d8e
#
_entry.id   04b2ff586a9791fd4b38e3cfd3bc0d8e
#
_cell.length_a   1.000
_cell.length_b   1.000
_cell.length_c   1.000
_cell.angle_alpha   90.00
_cell.angle_beta   90.00
_cell.angle_gamma   90.00
#
_symmetry.space_group_name_H-M   'P 1'
#
loop_
_entity.id
_entity.type
_entity.pdbx_description
1 polymer ?
#
loop_
_entity_poly.entity_id
_entity_poly.type
_entity_poly.pdbx_seq_one_letter_code
_entity_poly.pdbx_strand_id
1 'polypeptide(L)'
;MKETTTTKSNQMNIFIVLRDVWHNALFILMAAIIGFSAVTIYGRYVRVPEYTSSSTLVVAAKSTTYANAYAALSTASSMAGVLKEVFESDILMQKVEESEGDLPAGISVSANVISGTNLLVLEVTANDPKTAYVVSNSILKNYNGISDYLFSNAVLETVSEPQIPTVESNSFNMKMYRLIAAIAMAALYVIAVVASCITRKTFKTVYSAQEELDGDCFGVISHEKKLQTFRSFIRKPRKSVLINSPTCSFSFEESNRKFAENLRFKMDQNGYKRVLVTSVAEN
;
A
#
# COMPACT_ATOMS: atom_id res chain seq x y z
N MET A 1 8.71 51.80 27.67
CA MET A 1 8.42 51.33 26.34
C MET A 1 8.70 49.83 26.33
N LYS A 2 7.69 48.99 26.55
CA LYS A 2 7.80 47.53 26.54
C LYS A 2 7.11 47.08 25.27
N GLU A 3 7.88 46.69 24.28
CA GLU A 3 7.37 45.95 23.10
C GLU A 3 6.91 44.57 23.56
N THR A 4 5.62 44.41 23.68
CA THR A 4 4.97 43.11 23.75
C THR A 4 4.92 42.56 22.32
N THR A 5 5.91 41.78 21.95
CA THR A 5 5.84 40.85 20.83
C THR A 5 4.71 39.83 21.08
N THR A 6 3.52 40.18 20.69
CA THR A 6 2.43 39.21 20.59
C THR A 6 2.80 38.19 19.53
N THR A 7 3.22 37.03 19.99
CA THR A 7 3.35 35.83 19.18
C THR A 7 1.97 35.57 18.53
N LYS A 8 1.84 35.91 17.27
CA LYS A 8 0.64 35.69 16.47
C LYS A 8 0.40 34.17 16.38
N SER A 9 -0.36 33.65 17.34
CA SER A 9 -0.78 32.26 17.40
C SER A 9 -1.66 32.03 16.19
N ASN A 10 -1.11 31.39 15.18
CA ASN A 10 -1.83 30.92 14.02
C ASN A 10 -2.70 29.72 14.47
N GLN A 11 -3.78 30.02 15.21
CA GLN A 11 -4.75 29.02 15.64
C GLN A 11 -5.47 28.51 14.40
N MET A 12 -4.90 27.46 13.84
CA MET A 12 -5.49 26.72 12.74
C MET A 12 -6.84 26.18 13.23
N ASN A 13 -7.93 26.77 12.75
CA ASN A 13 -9.28 26.33 13.10
C ASN A 13 -9.49 24.93 12.57
N ILE A 14 -9.42 23.90 13.45
CA ILE A 14 -9.58 22.48 13.15
C ILE A 14 -10.86 22.23 12.34
N PHE A 15 -11.93 23.02 12.59
CA PHE A 15 -13.18 22.96 11.85
C PHE A 15 -13.04 23.31 10.36
N ILE A 16 -12.12 24.22 10.02
CA ILE A 16 -11.87 24.59 8.61
C ILE A 16 -11.18 23.44 7.88
N VAL A 17 -10.18 22.84 8.52
CA VAL A 17 -9.47 21.67 7.98
C VAL A 17 -10.43 20.50 7.81
N LEU A 18 -11.25 20.22 8.82
CA LEU A 18 -12.25 19.14 8.77
C LEU A 18 -13.27 19.34 7.65
N ARG A 19 -13.73 20.58 7.44
CA ARG A 19 -14.64 20.93 6.34
C ARG A 19 -13.98 20.75 4.98
N ASP A 20 -12.71 21.12 4.85
CA ASP A 20 -11.97 20.94 3.59
C ASP A 20 -11.71 19.47 3.27
N VAL A 21 -11.39 18.66 4.28
CA VAL A 21 -11.27 17.20 4.15
C VAL A 21 -12.62 16.60 3.73
N TRP A 22 -13.72 17.02 4.35
CA TRP A 22 -15.06 16.53 3.98
C TRP A 22 -15.46 16.92 2.56
N HIS A 23 -15.11 18.12 2.13
CA HIS A 23 -15.38 18.58 0.75
C HIS A 23 -14.58 17.78 -0.29
N ASN A 24 -13.41 17.27 0.09
CA ASN A 24 -12.56 16.43 -0.75
C ASN A 24 -12.76 14.92 -0.52
N ALA A 25 -13.81 14.49 0.21
CA ALA A 25 -14.05 13.09 0.55
C ALA A 25 -14.10 12.17 -0.68
N LEU A 26 -14.67 12.63 -1.79
CA LEU A 26 -14.72 11.88 -3.04
C LEU A 26 -13.32 11.61 -3.62
N PHE A 27 -12.42 12.58 -3.56
CA PHE A 27 -11.05 12.42 -4.03
C PHE A 27 -10.23 11.53 -3.10
N ILE A 28 -10.48 11.58 -1.78
CA ILE A 28 -9.89 10.65 -0.79
C ILE A 28 -10.31 9.22 -1.12
N LEU A 29 -11.59 8.99 -1.43
CA LEU A 29 -12.10 7.69 -1.83
C LEU A 29 -11.43 7.20 -3.13
N MET A 30 -11.29 8.08 -4.12
CA MET A 30 -10.59 7.74 -5.37
C MET A 30 -9.11 7.38 -5.12
N ALA A 31 -8.41 8.11 -4.25
CA ALA A 31 -7.03 7.78 -3.87
C ALA A 31 -6.94 6.40 -3.21
N ALA A 32 -7.89 6.06 -2.32
CA ALA A 32 -7.96 4.73 -1.72
C ALA A 32 -8.18 3.62 -2.75
N ILE A 33 -9.06 3.84 -3.74
CA ILE A 33 -9.30 2.89 -4.84
C ILE A 33 -8.05 2.70 -5.69
N ILE A 34 -7.29 3.77 -5.97
CA ILE A 34 -6.03 3.70 -6.72
C ILE A 34 -5.02 2.84 -5.96
N GLY A 35 -4.85 3.06 -4.65
CA GLY A 35 -3.95 2.26 -3.81
C GLY A 35 -4.34 0.78 -3.77
N PHE A 36 -5.62 0.49 -3.61
CA PHE A 36 -6.15 -0.87 -3.66
C PHE A 36 -5.90 -1.55 -5.02
N SER A 37 -6.15 -0.82 -6.11
CA SER A 37 -5.97 -1.33 -7.48
C SER A 37 -4.50 -1.58 -7.81
N ALA A 38 -3.60 -0.71 -7.39
CA ALA A 38 -2.16 -0.87 -7.62
C ALA A 38 -1.62 -2.19 -7.02
N VAL A 39 -1.98 -2.51 -5.76
CA VAL A 39 -1.58 -3.79 -5.13
C VAL A 39 -2.24 -4.98 -5.80
N THR A 40 -3.47 -4.82 -6.31
CA THR A 40 -4.16 -5.90 -7.03
C THR A 40 -3.48 -6.21 -8.36
N ILE A 41 -3.09 -5.16 -9.10
CA ILE A 41 -2.36 -5.29 -10.37
C ILE A 41 -0.99 -5.93 -10.12
N TYR A 42 -0.24 -5.43 -9.12
CA TYR A 42 1.04 -6.01 -8.73
C TYR A 42 0.92 -7.51 -8.41
N GLY A 43 -0.04 -7.89 -7.56
CA GLY A 43 -0.25 -9.29 -7.19
C GLY A 43 -0.67 -10.20 -8.34
N ARG A 44 -1.28 -9.64 -9.39
CA ARG A 44 -1.76 -10.45 -10.53
C ARG A 44 -0.75 -10.56 -11.68
N TYR A 45 0.06 -9.52 -11.91
CA TYR A 45 0.92 -9.43 -13.10
C TYR A 45 2.41 -9.49 -12.80
N VAL A 46 2.83 -9.12 -11.61
CA VAL A 46 4.27 -9.06 -11.26
C VAL A 46 4.69 -10.23 -10.40
N ARG A 47 3.79 -10.71 -9.54
CA ARG A 47 4.11 -11.80 -8.62
C ARG A 47 4.04 -13.15 -9.34
N VAL A 48 5.12 -13.91 -9.24
CA VAL A 48 5.17 -15.31 -9.64
C VAL A 48 4.87 -16.17 -8.39
N PRO A 49 3.85 -17.04 -8.43
CA PRO A 49 3.59 -17.98 -7.34
C PRO A 49 4.70 -19.03 -7.28
N GLU A 50 5.09 -19.41 -6.09
CA GLU A 50 6.09 -20.46 -5.84
C GLU A 50 5.45 -21.59 -5.03
N TYR A 51 5.75 -22.83 -5.42
CA TYR A 51 5.23 -24.03 -4.80
C TYR A 51 6.39 -24.91 -4.36
N THR A 52 6.42 -25.32 -3.08
CA THR A 52 7.47 -26.13 -2.52
C THR A 52 6.97 -27.53 -2.23
N SER A 53 7.58 -28.52 -2.86
CA SER A 53 7.43 -29.93 -2.53
C SER A 53 8.53 -30.32 -1.55
N SER A 54 8.16 -30.86 -0.39
CA SER A 54 9.09 -31.29 0.63
C SER A 54 9.06 -32.80 0.84
N SER A 55 10.24 -33.40 1.04
CA SER A 55 10.41 -34.80 1.45
C SER A 55 11.39 -34.91 2.58
N THR A 56 11.15 -35.85 3.47
CA THR A 56 12.05 -36.11 4.62
C THR A 56 12.71 -37.47 4.48
N LEU A 57 14.02 -37.46 4.61
CA LEU A 57 14.89 -38.63 4.43
C LEU A 57 15.63 -38.93 5.73
N VAL A 58 15.82 -40.19 6.06
CA VAL A 58 16.72 -40.66 7.12
C VAL A 58 18.00 -41.12 6.47
N VAL A 59 19.11 -40.61 6.98
CA VAL A 59 20.44 -41.11 6.61
C VAL A 59 20.89 -42.14 7.63
N ALA A 60 21.14 -43.38 7.19
CA ALA A 60 21.66 -44.42 8.02
C ALA A 60 23.01 -44.94 7.49
N ALA A 61 23.91 -45.24 8.37
CA ALA A 61 25.16 -45.88 7.99
C ALA A 61 24.97 -47.40 7.81
N LYS A 62 25.45 -47.95 6.70
CA LYS A 62 25.32 -49.37 6.34
C LYS A 62 26.14 -50.32 7.25
N SER A 63 27.08 -49.77 8.00
CA SER A 63 27.95 -50.57 8.87
C SER A 63 27.29 -50.83 10.24
N THR A 64 27.15 -52.06 10.60
CA THR A 64 26.54 -52.56 11.86
C THR A 64 27.49 -52.61 13.06
N THR A 65 28.73 -52.15 12.95
CA THR A 65 29.76 -52.28 13.98
C THR A 65 29.93 -51.00 14.82
N TYR A 66 28.83 -50.39 15.24
CA TYR A 66 28.93 -49.27 16.18
C TYR A 66 28.74 -49.73 17.62
N ALA A 67 29.77 -49.50 18.44
CA ALA A 67 29.77 -49.87 19.85
C ALA A 67 28.77 -49.05 20.70
N ASN A 68 28.31 -47.92 20.20
CA ASN A 68 27.26 -47.10 20.86
C ASN A 68 26.39 -46.32 19.86
N ALA A 69 25.16 -46.10 20.23
CA ALA A 69 24.15 -45.37 19.42
C ALA A 69 24.53 -43.93 19.12
N TYR A 70 25.25 -43.26 20.00
CA TYR A 70 25.69 -41.87 19.83
C TYR A 70 26.70 -41.74 18.68
N ALA A 71 27.68 -42.64 18.60
CA ALA A 71 28.64 -42.65 17.52
C ALA A 71 27.97 -42.92 16.16
N ALA A 72 27.00 -43.85 16.13
CA ALA A 72 26.19 -44.11 14.94
C ALA A 72 25.42 -42.89 14.47
N LEU A 73 24.75 -42.17 15.39
CA LEU A 73 24.00 -40.97 15.10
C LEU A 73 24.90 -39.81 14.62
N SER A 74 26.06 -39.62 15.27
CA SER A 74 27.05 -38.60 14.90
C SER A 74 27.58 -38.83 13.48
N THR A 75 27.89 -40.09 13.14
CA THR A 75 28.34 -40.45 11.79
C THR A 75 27.22 -40.22 10.74
N ALA A 76 26.01 -40.65 11.05
CA ALA A 76 24.87 -40.48 10.18
C ALA A 76 24.54 -38.98 9.96
N SER A 77 24.64 -38.15 11.00
CA SER A 77 24.48 -36.71 10.90
C SER A 77 25.56 -36.04 10.04
N SER A 78 26.81 -36.47 10.16
CA SER A 78 27.91 -35.99 9.30
C SER A 78 27.69 -36.41 7.84
N MET A 79 27.24 -37.64 7.59
CA MET A 79 26.86 -38.11 6.25
C MET A 79 25.69 -37.31 5.66
N ALA A 80 24.68 -36.98 6.48
CA ALA A 80 23.57 -36.14 6.04
C ALA A 80 24.05 -34.76 5.61
N GLY A 81 25.05 -34.17 6.28
CA GLY A 81 25.66 -32.90 5.86
C GLY A 81 26.33 -32.98 4.49
N VAL A 82 27.03 -34.08 4.19
CA VAL A 82 27.63 -34.24 2.85
C VAL A 82 26.56 -34.52 1.80
N LEU A 83 25.53 -35.28 2.12
CA LEU A 83 24.40 -35.54 1.22
C LEU A 83 23.62 -34.27 0.88
N LYS A 84 23.53 -33.34 1.82
CA LYS A 84 22.99 -32.00 1.53
C LYS A 84 23.69 -31.34 0.34
N GLU A 85 25.03 -31.29 0.38
CA GLU A 85 25.83 -30.70 -0.71
C GLU A 85 25.62 -31.42 -2.06
N VAL A 86 25.41 -32.74 -2.00
CA VAL A 86 25.12 -33.55 -3.20
C VAL A 86 23.74 -33.19 -3.78
N PHE A 87 22.72 -33.02 -2.93
CA PHE A 87 21.39 -32.68 -3.36
C PHE A 87 21.28 -31.24 -3.95
N GLU A 88 22.12 -30.34 -3.44
CA GLU A 88 22.22 -28.95 -3.93
C GLU A 88 23.22 -28.84 -5.10
N SER A 89 23.84 -29.92 -5.55
CA SER A 89 24.85 -29.87 -6.62
C SER A 89 24.25 -29.73 -8.01
N ASP A 90 24.91 -28.95 -8.86
CA ASP A 90 24.57 -28.79 -10.27
C ASP A 90 24.61 -30.13 -11.03
N ILE A 91 25.47 -31.08 -10.60
CA ILE A 91 25.62 -32.39 -11.23
C ILE A 91 24.32 -33.22 -11.09
N LEU A 92 23.69 -33.17 -9.91
CA LEU A 92 22.43 -33.87 -9.71
C LEU A 92 21.31 -33.20 -10.49
N MET A 93 21.30 -31.87 -10.53
CA MET A 93 20.30 -31.10 -11.28
C MET A 93 20.41 -31.37 -12.77
N GLN A 94 21.62 -31.42 -13.33
CA GLN A 94 21.83 -31.77 -14.72
C GLN A 94 21.32 -33.21 -15.04
N LYS A 95 21.49 -34.14 -14.12
CA LYS A 95 20.99 -35.49 -14.30
C LYS A 95 19.48 -35.59 -14.22
N VAL A 96 18.86 -34.76 -13.44
CA VAL A 96 17.38 -34.59 -13.40
C VAL A 96 16.88 -34.00 -14.72
N GLU A 97 17.55 -32.98 -15.27
CA GLU A 97 17.23 -32.40 -16.59
C GLU A 97 17.37 -33.43 -17.70
N GLU A 98 18.40 -34.28 -17.67
CA GLU A 98 18.58 -35.37 -18.64
C GLU A 98 17.44 -36.41 -18.57
N SER A 99 16.89 -36.67 -17.37
CA SER A 99 15.85 -37.69 -17.14
C SER A 99 14.43 -37.19 -17.42
N GLU A 100 14.12 -35.93 -17.12
CA GLU A 100 12.77 -35.36 -17.23
C GLU A 100 12.62 -34.45 -18.47
N GLY A 101 13.72 -34.10 -19.13
CA GLY A 101 13.74 -33.17 -20.27
C GLY A 101 13.96 -31.72 -19.85
N ASP A 102 13.60 -30.80 -20.74
CA ASP A 102 13.82 -29.37 -20.55
C ASP A 102 12.98 -28.83 -19.38
N LEU A 103 13.62 -28.51 -18.28
CA LEU A 103 12.98 -28.02 -17.06
C LEU A 103 12.75 -26.50 -17.17
N PRO A 104 11.59 -25.99 -16.73
CA PRO A 104 11.31 -24.56 -16.74
C PRO A 104 12.28 -23.81 -15.80
N ALA A 105 12.65 -22.58 -16.18
CA ALA A 105 13.47 -21.72 -15.34
C ALA A 105 12.77 -21.38 -13.99
N GLY A 106 13.56 -21.21 -12.92
CA GLY A 106 13.03 -20.82 -11.61
C GLY A 106 12.83 -21.99 -10.66
N ILE A 107 13.48 -23.13 -10.88
CA ILE A 107 13.54 -24.23 -9.92
C ILE A 107 14.68 -23.96 -8.93
N SER A 108 14.38 -24.12 -7.64
CA SER A 108 15.36 -24.04 -6.56
C SER A 108 15.29 -25.31 -5.71
N VAL A 109 16.44 -25.94 -5.49
CA VAL A 109 16.57 -27.11 -4.65
C VAL A 109 17.33 -26.71 -3.39
N SER A 110 16.79 -27.06 -2.24
CA SER A 110 17.40 -26.81 -0.93
C SER A 110 17.30 -28.07 -0.09
N ALA A 111 18.38 -28.42 0.58
CA ALA A 111 18.44 -29.57 1.48
C ALA A 111 18.91 -29.10 2.86
N ASN A 112 18.17 -29.46 3.91
CA ASN A 112 18.45 -29.01 5.26
C ASN A 112 18.52 -30.20 6.21
N VAL A 113 19.62 -30.29 6.96
CA VAL A 113 19.80 -31.31 8.03
C VAL A 113 19.19 -30.76 9.32
N ILE A 114 18.32 -31.56 9.96
CA ILE A 114 17.76 -31.19 11.25
C ILE A 114 18.83 -31.40 12.32
N SER A 115 19.25 -30.32 12.97
CA SER A 115 20.35 -30.34 13.95
C SER A 115 20.16 -31.39 15.04
N GLY A 116 21.20 -32.17 15.31
CA GLY A 116 21.19 -33.23 16.31
C GLY A 116 20.45 -34.51 15.88
N THR A 117 20.07 -34.61 14.62
CA THR A 117 19.44 -35.81 14.05
C THR A 117 20.15 -36.27 12.78
N ASN A 118 19.75 -37.40 12.25
CA ASN A 118 20.14 -37.91 10.94
C ASN A 118 19.04 -37.68 9.87
N LEU A 119 18.15 -36.74 10.13
CA LEU A 119 17.06 -36.36 9.18
C LEU A 119 17.54 -35.29 8.23
N LEU A 120 17.28 -35.48 6.94
CA LEU A 120 17.52 -34.59 5.86
C LEU A 120 16.16 -34.20 5.24
N VAL A 121 15.85 -32.92 5.22
CA VAL A 121 14.66 -32.39 4.55
C VAL A 121 15.08 -31.83 3.20
N LEU A 122 14.55 -32.41 2.13
CA LEU A 122 14.72 -31.93 0.76
C LEU A 122 13.50 -31.08 0.39
N GLU A 123 13.73 -29.85 -0.02
CA GLU A 123 12.70 -28.90 -0.48
C GLU A 123 13.00 -28.50 -1.92
N VAL A 124 12.03 -28.69 -2.79
CA VAL A 124 12.09 -28.30 -4.20
C VAL A 124 11.02 -27.24 -4.44
N THR A 125 11.43 -26.05 -4.80
CA THR A 125 10.54 -24.93 -5.10
C THR A 125 10.53 -24.66 -6.59
N ALA A 126 9.33 -24.54 -7.16
CA ALA A 126 9.12 -24.22 -8.57
C ALA A 126 7.86 -23.34 -8.76
N ASN A 127 7.72 -22.77 -9.95
CA ASN A 127 6.58 -21.92 -10.29
C ASN A 127 5.27 -22.70 -10.54
N ASP A 128 5.37 -24.01 -10.69
CA ASP A 128 4.23 -24.92 -10.90
C ASP A 128 4.27 -26.08 -9.91
N PRO A 129 3.13 -26.42 -9.26
CA PRO A 129 3.08 -27.48 -8.24
C PRO A 129 3.46 -28.87 -8.76
N LYS A 130 3.13 -29.17 -10.05
CA LYS A 130 3.49 -30.44 -10.66
C LYS A 130 4.99 -30.53 -10.91
N THR A 131 5.60 -29.45 -11.39
CA THR A 131 7.05 -29.36 -11.62
C THR A 131 7.81 -29.55 -10.32
N ALA A 132 7.40 -28.89 -9.22
CA ALA A 132 8.03 -29.05 -7.91
C ALA A 132 8.00 -30.53 -7.45
N TYR A 133 6.87 -31.21 -7.63
CA TYR A 133 6.71 -32.62 -7.29
C TYR A 133 7.57 -33.53 -8.19
N VAL A 134 7.51 -33.33 -9.52
CA VAL A 134 8.23 -34.18 -10.49
C VAL A 134 9.73 -34.10 -10.25
N VAL A 135 10.27 -32.88 -10.09
CA VAL A 135 11.69 -32.66 -9.83
C VAL A 135 12.10 -33.27 -8.49
N SER A 136 11.31 -33.08 -7.42
CA SER A 136 11.59 -33.67 -6.12
C SER A 136 11.64 -35.23 -6.19
N ASN A 137 10.69 -35.83 -6.91
CA ASN A 137 10.64 -37.26 -7.11
C ASN A 137 11.80 -37.78 -8.01
N SER A 138 12.16 -37.02 -9.04
CA SER A 138 13.25 -37.34 -9.94
C SER A 138 14.62 -37.25 -9.23
N ILE A 139 14.80 -36.24 -8.35
CA ILE A 139 15.98 -36.16 -7.47
C ILE A 139 16.12 -37.43 -6.62
N LEU A 140 15.01 -37.87 -5.99
CA LEU A 140 15.02 -39.09 -5.16
C LEU A 140 15.28 -40.40 -5.95
N LYS A 141 14.91 -40.44 -7.21
CA LYS A 141 15.19 -41.58 -8.09
C LYS A 141 16.63 -41.58 -8.58
N ASN A 142 17.15 -40.43 -8.93
CA ASN A 142 18.46 -40.31 -9.57
C ASN A 142 19.61 -40.22 -8.58
N TYR A 143 19.34 -39.91 -7.27
CA TYR A 143 20.42 -39.81 -6.29
C TYR A 143 21.17 -41.14 -6.10
N ASN A 144 20.51 -42.30 -6.22
CA ASN A 144 21.12 -43.61 -6.06
C ASN A 144 22.32 -43.82 -6.99
N GLY A 145 22.23 -43.36 -8.24
CA GLY A 145 23.33 -43.48 -9.20
C GLY A 145 24.55 -42.61 -8.88
N ILE A 146 24.38 -41.54 -8.07
CA ILE A 146 25.50 -40.70 -7.60
C ILE A 146 25.97 -41.15 -6.22
N SER A 147 25.05 -41.58 -5.35
CA SER A 147 25.36 -41.96 -3.98
C SER A 147 26.16 -43.27 -3.91
N ASP A 148 25.88 -44.23 -4.79
CA ASP A 148 26.63 -45.49 -4.81
C ASP A 148 28.11 -45.31 -5.15
N TYR A 149 28.43 -44.28 -5.94
CA TYR A 149 29.78 -43.89 -6.26
C TYR A 149 30.51 -43.16 -5.11
N LEU A 150 29.76 -42.24 -4.43
CA LEU A 150 30.32 -41.40 -3.38
C LEU A 150 30.20 -41.99 -1.96
N PHE A 151 29.14 -42.79 -1.72
CA PHE A 151 28.75 -43.25 -0.38
C PHE A 151 28.32 -44.70 -0.36
N SER A 152 29.28 -45.64 -0.61
CA SER A 152 29.00 -47.07 -0.52
C SER A 152 28.47 -47.54 0.85
N ASN A 153 28.62 -46.71 1.89
CA ASN A 153 28.29 -47.00 3.29
C ASN A 153 27.09 -46.22 3.84
N ALA A 154 26.41 -45.40 3.06
CA ALA A 154 25.18 -44.69 3.47
C ALA A 154 23.96 -45.31 2.82
N VAL A 155 22.89 -45.42 3.60
CA VAL A 155 21.53 -45.77 3.11
C VAL A 155 20.63 -44.61 3.39
N LEU A 156 19.91 -44.17 2.36
CA LEU A 156 18.83 -43.22 2.49
C LEU A 156 17.48 -43.94 2.51
N GLU A 157 16.70 -43.67 3.52
CA GLU A 157 15.35 -44.18 3.64
C GLU A 157 14.37 -43.00 3.65
N THR A 158 13.35 -43.04 2.78
CA THR A 158 12.36 -42.00 2.69
C THR A 158 11.32 -42.19 3.79
N VAL A 159 11.24 -41.22 4.70
CA VAL A 159 10.26 -41.19 5.80
C VAL A 159 8.97 -40.55 5.32
N SER A 160 9.09 -39.46 4.54
CA SER A 160 7.96 -38.77 3.94
C SER A 160 8.22 -38.56 2.45
N GLU A 161 7.37 -39.13 1.64
CA GLU A 161 7.42 -38.95 0.18
C GLU A 161 7.05 -37.54 -0.23
N PRO A 162 7.62 -37.01 -1.34
CA PRO A 162 7.22 -35.71 -1.88
C PRO A 162 5.75 -35.71 -2.26
N GLN A 163 5.07 -34.61 -1.97
CA GLN A 163 3.66 -34.44 -2.31
C GLN A 163 3.49 -33.24 -3.24
N ILE A 164 2.44 -33.27 -4.05
CA ILE A 164 2.07 -32.12 -4.89
C ILE A 164 1.60 -31.00 -3.95
N PRO A 165 2.28 -29.84 -3.92
CA PRO A 165 1.89 -28.75 -3.05
C PRO A 165 0.57 -28.16 -3.50
N THR A 166 -0.37 -27.98 -2.57
CA THR A 166 -1.70 -27.40 -2.82
C THR A 166 -1.77 -25.91 -2.47
N VAL A 167 -0.76 -25.40 -1.75
CA VAL A 167 -0.69 -24.02 -1.28
C VAL A 167 0.61 -23.39 -1.74
N GLU A 168 0.55 -22.12 -2.13
CA GLU A 168 1.74 -21.35 -2.48
C GLU A 168 2.64 -21.15 -1.26
N SER A 169 3.94 -21.40 -1.41
CA SER A 169 4.95 -21.23 -0.33
C SER A 169 5.20 -19.76 -0.01
N ASN A 170 5.16 -18.89 -1.04
CA ASN A 170 5.34 -17.46 -0.89
C ASN A 170 3.99 -16.71 -0.73
N SER A 171 2.98 -17.35 -0.11
CA SER A 171 1.66 -16.77 0.05
C SER A 171 1.69 -15.52 0.92
N PHE A 172 1.46 -14.34 0.32
CA PHE A 172 1.21 -13.10 1.04
C PHE A 172 -0.29 -12.93 1.32
N ASN A 173 -0.61 -12.40 2.47
CA ASN A 173 -1.99 -12.03 2.76
C ASN A 173 -2.40 -10.81 1.94
N MET A 174 -2.67 -11.02 0.64
CA MET A 174 -3.01 -9.96 -0.32
C MET A 174 -4.18 -9.09 0.12
N LYS A 175 -5.12 -9.63 0.92
CA LYS A 175 -6.25 -8.87 1.46
C LYS A 175 -5.76 -7.78 2.40
N MET A 176 -4.81 -8.12 3.28
CA MET A 176 -4.22 -7.18 4.25
C MET A 176 -3.41 -6.09 3.54
N TYR A 177 -2.55 -6.45 2.57
CA TYR A 177 -1.75 -5.48 1.83
C TYR A 177 -2.60 -4.52 0.98
N ARG A 178 -3.70 -4.98 0.36
CA ARG A 178 -4.64 -4.13 -0.35
C ARG A 178 -5.28 -3.10 0.58
N LEU A 179 -5.68 -3.52 1.78
CA LEU A 179 -6.28 -2.63 2.77
C LEU A 179 -5.26 -1.59 3.27
N ILE A 180 -4.05 -2.03 3.60
CA ILE A 180 -2.96 -1.12 4.04
C ILE A 180 -2.64 -0.09 2.95
N ALA A 181 -2.52 -0.51 1.70
CA ALA A 181 -2.24 0.39 0.58
C ALA A 181 -3.37 1.41 0.35
N ALA A 182 -4.62 0.97 0.45
CA ALA A 182 -5.78 1.88 0.35
C ALA A 182 -5.77 2.94 1.46
N ILE A 183 -5.51 2.54 2.71
CA ILE A 183 -5.42 3.46 3.85
C ILE A 183 -4.22 4.41 3.70
N ALA A 184 -3.05 3.89 3.30
CA ALA A 184 -1.85 4.70 3.12
C ALA A 184 -2.04 5.78 2.03
N MET A 185 -2.64 5.43 0.89
CA MET A 185 -2.93 6.38 -0.18
C MET A 185 -3.97 7.42 0.23
N ALA A 186 -5.02 7.02 0.97
CA ALA A 186 -5.99 7.94 1.52
C ALA A 186 -5.35 8.92 2.51
N ALA A 187 -4.51 8.43 3.43
CA ALA A 187 -3.79 9.26 4.39
C ALA A 187 -2.83 10.25 3.71
N LEU A 188 -2.10 9.80 2.69
CA LEU A 188 -1.20 10.67 1.92
C LEU A 188 -1.97 11.80 1.23
N TYR A 189 -3.15 11.50 0.67
CA TYR A 189 -4.01 12.52 0.06
C TYR A 189 -4.55 13.50 1.11
N VAL A 190 -4.96 13.03 2.29
CA VAL A 190 -5.40 13.91 3.40
C VAL A 190 -4.27 14.85 3.83
N ILE A 191 -3.04 14.35 3.94
CA ILE A 191 -1.86 15.18 4.24
C ILE A 191 -1.67 16.26 3.16
N ALA A 192 -1.81 15.93 1.89
CA ALA A 192 -1.71 16.89 0.79
C ALA A 192 -2.81 17.96 0.84
N VAL A 193 -4.05 17.59 1.21
CA VAL A 193 -5.15 18.53 1.40
C VAL A 193 -4.87 19.48 2.57
N VAL A 194 -4.39 18.95 3.71
CA VAL A 194 -4.02 19.74 4.88
C VAL A 194 -2.87 20.70 4.55
N ALA A 195 -1.83 20.22 3.89
CA ALA A 195 -0.72 21.06 3.43
C ALA A 195 -1.18 22.18 2.50
N SER A 196 -2.07 21.88 1.55
CA SER A 196 -2.68 22.87 0.67
C SER A 196 -3.54 23.87 1.43
N CYS A 197 -4.22 23.45 2.50
CA CYS A 197 -5.00 24.33 3.35
C CYS A 197 -4.11 25.35 4.10
N ILE A 198 -2.92 24.92 4.53
CA ILE A 198 -1.96 25.78 5.26
C ILE A 198 -1.26 26.76 4.31
N THR A 199 -0.88 26.31 3.11
CA THR A 199 -0.15 27.13 2.13
C THR A 199 -1.04 28.15 1.42
N ARG A 200 -2.33 27.89 1.29
CA ARG A 200 -3.28 28.83 0.66
C ARG A 200 -3.64 29.95 1.65
N LYS A 201 -3.14 31.16 1.39
CA LYS A 201 -3.55 32.39 2.08
C LYS A 201 -4.95 32.82 1.63
N THR A 202 -5.98 32.09 2.03
CA THR A 202 -7.38 32.40 1.65
C THR A 202 -8.18 32.74 2.91
N PHE A 203 -8.86 33.85 2.92
CA PHE A 203 -9.77 34.22 4.01
C PHE A 203 -11.02 33.34 3.97
N LYS A 204 -11.10 32.36 4.88
CA LYS A 204 -12.23 31.43 4.95
C LYS A 204 -13.29 31.83 5.98
N THR A 205 -12.95 32.77 6.86
CA THR A 205 -13.84 33.27 7.90
C THR A 205 -13.74 34.80 8.00
N VAL A 206 -14.85 35.44 8.44
CA VAL A 206 -14.87 36.89 8.67
C VAL A 206 -13.81 37.32 9.69
N TYR A 207 -13.59 36.47 10.70
CA TYR A 207 -12.59 36.74 11.76
C TYR A 207 -11.17 36.78 11.18
N SER A 208 -10.78 35.84 10.35
CA SER A 208 -9.46 35.85 9.72
C SER A 208 -9.27 37.00 8.73
N ALA A 209 -10.35 37.46 8.09
CA ALA A 209 -10.31 38.62 7.22
C ALA A 209 -10.13 39.93 8.03
N GLN A 210 -10.80 40.06 9.18
CA GLN A 210 -10.67 41.24 10.05
C GLN A 210 -9.31 41.33 10.75
N GLU A 211 -8.71 40.19 11.09
CA GLU A 211 -7.41 40.15 11.76
C GLU A 211 -6.24 40.51 10.81
N GLU A 212 -6.37 40.19 9.53
CA GLU A 212 -5.30 40.36 8.55
C GLU A 212 -5.46 41.60 7.66
N LEU A 213 -6.71 42.06 7.47
CA LEU A 213 -7.03 43.30 6.79
C LEU A 213 -7.27 44.40 7.84
N ASP A 214 -6.51 45.49 7.76
CA ASP A 214 -6.64 46.65 8.65
C ASP A 214 -7.92 47.45 8.21
N GLY A 215 -9.09 46.86 8.45
CA GLY A 215 -10.35 47.43 8.04
C GLY A 215 -11.59 46.84 8.72
N ASP A 216 -12.65 47.62 8.75
CA ASP A 216 -13.94 47.24 9.32
C ASP A 216 -14.74 46.35 8.37
N CYS A 217 -15.26 45.23 8.86
CA CYS A 217 -16.18 44.39 8.10
C CYS A 217 -17.61 44.95 8.16
N PHE A 218 -18.11 45.48 7.05
CA PHE A 218 -19.47 46.05 6.95
C PHE A 218 -20.57 45.03 6.82
N GLY A 219 -20.24 43.78 6.40
CA GLY A 219 -21.21 42.72 6.27
C GLY A 219 -20.71 41.56 5.48
N VAL A 220 -21.43 40.45 5.57
CA VAL A 220 -21.18 39.21 4.83
C VAL A 220 -22.33 38.95 3.90
N ILE A 221 -22.03 38.84 2.60
CA ILE A 221 -23.04 38.54 1.60
C ILE A 221 -23.10 37.03 1.40
N SER A 222 -24.30 36.46 1.55
CA SER A 222 -24.53 35.04 1.37
C SER A 222 -24.25 34.60 -0.07
N HIS A 223 -23.61 33.43 -0.22
CA HIS A 223 -23.32 32.88 -1.55
C HIS A 223 -24.62 32.42 -2.25
N GLU A 224 -24.88 32.92 -3.44
CA GLU A 224 -26.01 32.53 -4.26
C GLU A 224 -25.58 31.59 -5.40
N LYS A 225 -26.29 30.48 -5.59
CA LYS A 225 -26.03 29.54 -6.67
C LYS A 225 -26.66 30.00 -7.99
N LYS A 226 -25.82 30.33 -8.96
CA LYS A 226 -26.29 30.76 -10.31
C LYS A 226 -27.10 29.71 -11.07
N LEU A 227 -26.91 28.45 -10.76
CA LEU A 227 -27.34 27.32 -11.58
C LEU A 227 -28.28 26.42 -10.79
N GLN A 228 -29.56 26.69 -10.86
CA GLN A 228 -30.60 25.91 -10.18
C GLN A 228 -31.24 24.83 -11.07
N THR A 229 -30.99 24.85 -12.39
CA THR A 229 -31.58 23.91 -13.34
C THR A 229 -30.50 23.12 -14.07
N PHE A 230 -30.70 21.80 -14.27
CA PHE A 230 -29.78 20.90 -14.97
C PHE A 230 -29.38 21.43 -16.37
N ARG A 231 -30.35 22.06 -17.08
CA ARG A 231 -30.13 22.70 -18.39
C ARG A 231 -29.19 23.91 -18.32
N SER A 232 -29.21 24.68 -17.22
CA SER A 232 -28.33 25.84 -17.01
C SER A 232 -26.92 25.41 -16.63
N PHE A 233 -26.76 24.23 -16.01
CA PHE A 233 -25.45 23.61 -15.70
C PHE A 233 -24.69 23.27 -16.98
N ILE A 234 -25.35 22.71 -17.99
CA ILE A 234 -24.73 22.35 -19.28
C ILE A 234 -24.35 23.57 -20.09
N ARG A 235 -25.20 24.61 -20.13
CA ARG A 235 -25.00 25.81 -20.97
C ARG A 235 -24.12 26.90 -20.34
N LYS A 236 -23.76 26.81 -19.04
CA LYS A 236 -22.93 27.78 -18.30
C LYS A 236 -23.19 29.25 -18.70
N PRO A 237 -24.39 29.78 -18.54
CA PRO A 237 -24.65 31.16 -18.92
C PRO A 237 -23.84 32.14 -18.07
N ARG A 238 -23.12 33.07 -18.71
CA ARG A 238 -22.28 34.09 -18.05
C ARG A 238 -23.13 35.25 -17.45
N LYS A 239 -24.39 35.03 -17.15
CA LYS A 239 -25.24 36.07 -16.60
C LYS A 239 -24.94 36.34 -15.14
N SER A 240 -24.77 37.59 -14.76
CA SER A 240 -24.70 38.03 -13.37
C SER A 240 -26.02 37.77 -12.66
N VAL A 241 -25.99 37.53 -11.36
CA VAL A 241 -27.20 37.42 -10.53
C VAL A 241 -27.64 38.87 -10.21
N LEU A 242 -28.87 39.21 -10.56
CA LEU A 242 -29.48 40.49 -10.20
C LEU A 242 -30.25 40.32 -8.90
N ILE A 243 -30.15 41.30 -7.99
CA ILE A 243 -30.81 41.26 -6.67
C ILE A 243 -32.34 41.16 -6.82
N ASN A 244 -32.90 41.79 -7.84
CA ASN A 244 -34.36 41.77 -8.13
C ASN A 244 -34.80 40.51 -8.92
N SER A 245 -33.96 39.51 -9.07
CA SER A 245 -34.35 38.27 -9.74
C SER A 245 -35.24 37.42 -8.83
N PRO A 246 -36.40 36.94 -9.30
CA PRO A 246 -37.29 36.08 -8.50
C PRO A 246 -36.65 34.72 -8.13
N THR A 247 -35.46 34.45 -8.67
CA THR A 247 -34.70 33.23 -8.39
C THR A 247 -33.67 33.39 -7.27
N CYS A 248 -33.52 34.60 -6.71
CA CYS A 248 -32.60 34.82 -5.58
C CYS A 248 -33.18 34.29 -4.28
N SER A 249 -32.30 33.74 -3.42
CA SER A 249 -32.71 33.32 -2.10
C SER A 249 -32.97 34.53 -1.19
N PHE A 250 -33.92 34.40 -0.28
CA PHE A 250 -34.20 35.40 0.74
C PHE A 250 -32.93 35.80 1.55
N SER A 251 -32.12 34.81 1.88
CA SER A 251 -30.86 35.03 2.59
C SER A 251 -29.88 35.92 1.83
N PHE A 252 -29.81 35.81 0.50
CA PHE A 252 -28.97 36.64 -0.34
C PHE A 252 -29.50 38.07 -0.41
N GLU A 253 -30.81 38.25 -0.60
CA GLU A 253 -31.46 39.55 -0.65
C GLU A 253 -31.28 40.29 0.68
N GLU A 254 -31.57 39.64 1.81
CA GLU A 254 -31.46 40.20 3.15
C GLU A 254 -30.03 40.58 3.49
N SER A 255 -29.03 39.76 3.14
CA SER A 255 -27.64 40.08 3.37
C SER A 255 -27.15 41.26 2.56
N ASN A 256 -27.59 41.43 1.33
CA ASN A 256 -27.29 42.59 0.50
C ASN A 256 -27.95 43.88 1.06
N ARG A 257 -29.21 43.78 1.52
CA ARG A 257 -29.89 44.91 2.14
C ARG A 257 -29.15 45.38 3.38
N LYS A 258 -28.80 44.47 4.30
CA LYS A 258 -28.05 44.82 5.50
C LYS A 258 -26.68 45.43 5.17
N PHE A 259 -25.98 44.89 4.18
CA PHE A 259 -24.73 45.48 3.71
C PHE A 259 -24.90 46.92 3.22
N ALA A 260 -25.92 47.16 2.39
CA ALA A 260 -26.20 48.50 1.87
C ALA A 260 -26.58 49.51 2.98
N GLU A 261 -27.38 49.07 3.96
CA GLU A 261 -27.77 49.88 5.11
C GLU A 261 -26.55 50.25 5.99
N ASN A 262 -25.69 49.27 6.30
CA ASN A 262 -24.46 49.50 7.07
C ASN A 262 -23.48 50.42 6.35
N LEU A 263 -23.33 50.24 5.04
CA LEU A 263 -22.50 51.12 4.21
C LEU A 263 -23.02 52.55 4.22
N ARG A 264 -24.34 52.73 4.03
CA ARG A 264 -24.97 54.04 4.06
C ARG A 264 -24.82 54.72 5.39
N PHE A 265 -25.06 54.01 6.48
CA PHE A 265 -24.89 54.53 7.84
C PHE A 265 -23.45 55.04 8.10
N LYS A 266 -22.42 54.29 7.68
CA LYS A 266 -21.02 54.69 7.80
C LYS A 266 -20.69 55.93 6.92
N MET A 267 -21.24 55.96 5.73
CA MET A 267 -21.07 57.16 4.84
C MET A 267 -21.64 58.41 5.47
N ASP A 268 -22.86 58.34 6.00
CA ASP A 268 -23.51 59.46 6.65
C ASP A 268 -22.79 59.90 7.91
N GLN A 269 -22.32 58.95 8.73
CA GLN A 269 -21.57 59.21 9.95
C GLN A 269 -20.23 59.93 9.73
N ASN A 270 -19.50 59.55 8.65
CA ASN A 270 -18.18 60.13 8.34
C ASN A 270 -18.20 61.21 7.25
N GLY A 271 -19.38 61.57 6.71
CA GLY A 271 -19.52 62.58 5.67
C GLY A 271 -18.95 62.13 4.30
N TYR A 272 -18.79 60.85 4.06
CA TYR A 272 -18.23 60.34 2.80
C TYR A 272 -19.24 60.45 1.63
N LYS A 273 -18.80 61.06 0.55
CA LYS A 273 -19.65 61.29 -0.66
C LYS A 273 -19.33 60.31 -1.79
N ARG A 274 -18.26 59.56 -1.70
CA ARG A 274 -17.80 58.64 -2.75
C ARG A 274 -17.33 57.32 -2.14
N VAL A 275 -17.66 56.23 -2.79
CA VAL A 275 -17.23 54.87 -2.43
C VAL A 275 -16.51 54.25 -3.62
N LEU A 276 -15.30 53.76 -3.39
CA LEU A 276 -14.57 52.97 -4.37
C LEU A 276 -14.78 51.48 -4.05
N VAL A 277 -15.32 50.75 -5.00
CA VAL A 277 -15.48 49.29 -4.87
C VAL A 277 -14.38 48.61 -5.67
N THR A 278 -13.58 47.83 -4.98
CA THR A 278 -12.49 47.03 -5.59
C THR A 278 -12.59 45.58 -5.15
N SER A 279 -12.09 44.65 -5.94
CA SER A 279 -11.94 43.24 -5.52
C SER A 279 -10.47 42.91 -5.36
N VAL A 280 -10.15 42.28 -4.28
CA VAL A 280 -8.83 41.63 -4.10
C VAL A 280 -8.94 40.21 -4.63
N ALA A 281 -8.74 40.06 -5.95
CA ALA A 281 -8.61 38.74 -6.57
C ALA A 281 -7.13 38.48 -6.77
N GLU A 282 -6.62 37.42 -6.16
CA GLU A 282 -5.35 36.83 -6.62
C GLU A 282 -5.60 36.14 -7.96
N ASN A 283 -4.76 36.47 -8.97
CA ASN A 283 -4.70 35.77 -10.25
C ASN A 283 -4.05 34.42 -10.11
#